data_e28462083f4e42135eac873715c60608
#
_entry.id   e28462083f4e42135eac873715c60608
#
_cell.length_a   1.000
_cell.length_b   1.000
_cell.length_c   1.000
_cell.angle_alpha   90.00
_cell.angle_beta   90.00
_cell.angle_gamma   90.00
#
_symmetry.space_group_name_H-M   'P 1'
#
loop_
_entity.id
_entity.type
_entity.pdbx_description
1 polymer ?
#
loop_
_entity_poly.entity_id
_entity_poly.type
_entity_poly.pdbx_seq_one_letter_code
_entity_poly.pdbx_strand_id
1 'polypeptide(L)'
;MKEELNALVETAKAKVAEFPAAEQIVVVKTAQDNVYAFANDVLSKGEEDERTFLKGLCDKGETELAYVVCVWKNGGIEIPAMHFLKLILEADPKNAKTCLAVEGENGIEERVLEACM
;
A
#
# COMPACT_ATOMS: atom_id res chain seq x y z
N MET A 1 9.67 12.61 -6.26
CA MET A 1 8.62 12.21 -5.29
C MET A 1 7.39 11.69 -6.01
N LYS A 2 6.71 12.55 -6.76
CA LYS A 2 5.53 12.12 -7.52
C LYS A 2 5.86 11.07 -8.57
N GLU A 3 7.07 11.12 -9.13
CA GLU A 3 7.54 10.15 -10.12
C GLU A 3 7.66 8.75 -9.53
N GLU A 4 8.18 8.63 -8.29
CA GLU A 4 8.25 7.34 -7.60
C GLU A 4 6.87 6.79 -7.32
N LEU A 5 5.95 7.66 -6.89
CA LEU A 5 4.59 7.27 -6.61
C LEU A 5 3.89 6.78 -7.88
N ASN A 6 4.07 7.50 -8.99
CA ASN A 6 3.52 7.09 -10.28
C ASN A 6 4.08 5.75 -10.73
N ALA A 7 5.38 5.51 -10.53
CA ALA A 7 6.00 4.24 -10.87
C ALA A 7 5.41 3.08 -10.06
N LEU A 8 5.15 3.31 -8.77
CA LEU A 8 4.54 2.30 -7.91
C LEU A 8 3.09 2.02 -8.32
N VAL A 9 2.36 3.05 -8.74
CA VAL A 9 0.99 2.87 -9.25
C VAL A 9 0.99 2.00 -10.51
N GLU A 10 1.93 2.25 -11.43
CA GLU A 10 2.04 1.43 -12.64
C GLU A 10 2.40 -0.02 -12.29
N THR A 11 3.29 -0.21 -11.32
CA THR A 11 3.63 -1.55 -10.82
C THR A 11 2.39 -2.25 -10.26
N ALA A 12 1.59 -1.53 -9.46
CA ALA A 12 0.38 -2.09 -8.87
C ALA A 12 -0.64 -2.47 -9.94
N LYS A 13 -0.82 -1.62 -10.96
CA LYS A 13 -1.75 -1.90 -12.05
C LYS A 13 -1.33 -3.13 -12.85
N ALA A 14 -0.04 -3.30 -13.07
CA ALA A 14 0.49 -4.50 -13.74
C ALA A 14 0.21 -5.75 -12.90
N LYS A 15 0.34 -5.66 -11.58
CA LYS A 15 0.06 -6.77 -10.68
C LYS A 15 -1.42 -7.16 -10.67
N VAL A 16 -2.33 -6.21 -10.87
CA VAL A 16 -3.76 -6.52 -10.98
C VAL A 16 -4.01 -7.54 -12.10
N ALA A 17 -3.31 -7.38 -13.21
CA ALA A 17 -3.44 -8.31 -14.34
C ALA A 17 -2.88 -9.69 -14.01
N GLU A 18 -1.86 -9.77 -13.16
CA GLU A 18 -1.25 -11.04 -12.74
C GLU A 18 -2.11 -11.82 -11.74
N PHE A 19 -2.97 -11.12 -10.99
CA PHE A 19 -3.79 -11.72 -9.94
C PHE A 19 -5.27 -11.41 -10.19
N PRO A 20 -5.88 -11.99 -11.23
CA PRO A 20 -7.26 -11.64 -11.62
C PRO A 20 -8.31 -11.98 -10.58
N ALA A 21 -8.00 -12.89 -9.66
CA ALA A 21 -8.92 -13.25 -8.58
C ALA A 21 -8.83 -12.30 -7.39
N ALA A 22 -7.79 -11.48 -7.30
CA ALA A 22 -7.62 -10.52 -6.21
C ALA A 22 -8.50 -9.30 -6.44
N GLU A 23 -9.09 -8.80 -5.36
CA GLU A 23 -9.91 -7.60 -5.44
C GLU A 23 -9.05 -6.35 -5.42
N GLN A 24 -7.91 -6.42 -4.76
CA GLN A 24 -7.04 -5.28 -4.51
C GLN A 24 -5.60 -5.72 -4.50
N ILE A 25 -4.72 -4.90 -5.05
CA ILE A 25 -3.27 -5.09 -4.96
C ILE A 25 -2.70 -3.95 -4.14
N VAL A 26 -1.89 -4.29 -3.15
CA VAL A 26 -1.19 -3.30 -2.34
C VAL A 26 0.30 -3.43 -2.61
N VAL A 27 0.94 -2.31 -2.96
CA VAL A 27 2.37 -2.24 -3.21
C VAL A 27 2.98 -1.26 -2.22
N VAL A 28 4.06 -1.67 -1.57
CA VAL A 28 4.78 -0.82 -0.63
C VAL A 28 6.22 -0.67 -1.08
N LYS A 29 6.80 0.50 -0.81
CA LYS A 29 8.23 0.72 -0.96
C LYS A 29 8.76 1.08 0.42
N THR A 30 9.73 0.31 0.90
CA THR A 30 10.29 0.51 2.24
C THR A 30 11.34 1.61 2.23
N ALA A 31 11.71 2.08 3.43
CA ALA A 31 12.79 3.06 3.59
C ALA A 31 14.14 2.52 3.11
N GLN A 32 14.27 1.20 2.98
CA GLN A 32 15.46 0.54 2.45
C GLN A 32 15.44 0.40 0.93
N ASP A 33 14.45 1.03 0.29
CA ASP A 33 14.31 1.08 -1.17
C ASP A 33 13.88 -0.25 -1.81
N ASN A 34 13.33 -1.15 -1.02
CA ASN A 34 12.78 -2.42 -1.51
C ASN A 34 11.29 -2.29 -1.78
N VAL A 35 10.82 -2.96 -2.83
CA VAL A 35 9.42 -2.94 -3.24
C VAL A 35 8.80 -4.31 -3.02
N TYR A 36 7.66 -4.34 -2.34
CA TYR A 36 6.91 -5.57 -2.07
C TYR A 36 5.45 -5.36 -2.44
N ALA A 37 4.77 -6.43 -2.78
CA ALA A 37 3.37 -6.37 -3.15
C ALA A 37 2.63 -7.58 -2.60
N PHE A 38 1.34 -7.42 -2.31
CA PHE A 38 0.49 -8.54 -1.99
C PHE A 38 -0.91 -8.36 -2.58
N ALA A 39 -1.54 -9.49 -2.85
CA ALA A 39 -2.92 -9.53 -3.32
C ALA A 39 -3.83 -9.60 -2.09
N ASN A 40 -4.76 -8.66 -1.98
CA ASN A 40 -5.63 -8.55 -0.81
C ASN A 40 -7.06 -8.93 -1.18
N ASP A 41 -7.61 -9.91 -0.47
CA ASP A 41 -9.01 -10.30 -0.62
C ASP A 41 -9.82 -9.59 0.47
N VAL A 42 -10.17 -8.36 0.19
CA VAL A 42 -10.76 -7.43 1.16
C VAL A 42 -12.07 -7.97 1.76
N LEU A 43 -12.85 -8.70 0.98
CA LEU A 43 -14.17 -9.15 1.43
C LEU A 43 -14.12 -10.37 2.34
N SER A 44 -13.09 -11.20 2.24
CA SER A 44 -13.03 -12.44 3.02
C SER A 44 -11.82 -12.55 3.94
N LYS A 45 -10.66 -12.02 3.53
CA LYS A 45 -9.42 -12.21 4.28
C LYS A 45 -8.58 -10.95 4.41
N GLY A 46 -9.16 -9.78 4.13
CA GLY A 46 -8.41 -8.54 4.07
C GLY A 46 -7.50 -8.27 5.26
N GLU A 47 -8.05 -8.39 6.46
CA GLU A 47 -7.26 -8.12 7.67
C GLU A 47 -6.18 -9.19 7.90
N GLU A 48 -6.50 -10.45 7.63
CA GLU A 48 -5.54 -11.55 7.76
C GLU A 48 -4.39 -11.41 6.76
N ASP A 49 -4.71 -11.09 5.51
CA ASP A 49 -3.70 -10.89 4.46
C ASP A 49 -2.77 -9.74 4.83
N GLU A 50 -3.32 -8.65 5.36
CA GLU A 50 -2.56 -7.48 5.77
C GLU A 50 -1.60 -7.81 6.93
N ARG A 51 -2.09 -8.53 7.93
CA ARG A 51 -1.26 -8.91 9.07
C ARG A 51 -0.12 -9.82 8.65
N THR A 52 -0.40 -10.79 7.78
CA THR A 52 0.60 -11.72 7.28
C THR A 52 1.68 -10.98 6.50
N PHE A 53 1.28 -10.04 5.65
CA PHE A 53 2.20 -9.24 4.86
C PHE A 53 3.12 -8.41 5.77
N LEU A 54 2.55 -7.69 6.75
CA LEU A 54 3.32 -6.86 7.66
C LEU A 54 4.25 -7.68 8.53
N LYS A 55 3.81 -8.86 8.98
CA LYS A 55 4.67 -9.75 9.74
C LYS A 55 5.91 -10.14 8.92
N GLY A 56 5.71 -10.41 7.63
CA GLY A 56 6.83 -10.71 6.73
C GLY A 56 7.83 -9.56 6.65
N LEU A 57 7.36 -8.33 6.60
CA LEU A 57 8.22 -7.15 6.59
C LEU A 57 8.96 -6.99 7.91
N CYS A 58 8.28 -7.21 9.03
CA CYS A 58 8.90 -7.14 10.36
C CYS A 58 10.01 -8.18 10.50
N ASP A 59 9.78 -9.39 10.00
CA ASP A 59 10.77 -10.46 10.02
C ASP A 59 12.02 -10.11 9.21
N LYS A 60 11.88 -9.25 8.21
CA LYS A 60 13.00 -8.76 7.39
C LYS A 60 13.64 -7.50 7.95
N GLY A 61 13.08 -6.93 9.01
CA GLY A 61 13.56 -5.66 9.56
C GLY A 61 13.19 -4.45 8.74
N GLU A 62 12.15 -4.54 7.90
CA GLU A 62 11.73 -3.45 7.02
C GLU A 62 10.38 -2.89 7.43
N THR A 63 10.29 -2.39 8.64
CA THR A 63 9.05 -1.85 9.20
C THR A 63 8.73 -0.42 8.77
N GLU A 64 9.75 0.35 8.39
CA GLU A 64 9.54 1.73 7.95
C GLU A 64 9.20 1.75 6.46
N LEU A 65 8.02 2.29 6.13
CA LEU A 65 7.51 2.33 4.76
C LEU A 65 7.54 3.76 4.22
N ALA A 66 8.14 3.95 3.05
CA ALA A 66 8.18 5.27 2.41
C ALA A 66 6.89 5.54 1.64
N TYR A 67 6.38 4.54 0.93
CA TYR A 67 5.18 4.67 0.09
C TYR A 67 4.28 3.45 0.23
N VAL A 68 2.97 3.68 0.16
CA VAL A 68 1.98 2.60 0.06
C VAL A 68 0.98 2.97 -1.05
N VAL A 69 0.77 2.06 -1.98
CA VAL A 69 -0.17 2.25 -3.09
C VAL A 69 -1.16 1.10 -3.10
N CYS A 70 -2.43 1.42 -3.21
CA CYS A 70 -3.50 0.45 -3.20
C CYS A 70 -4.33 0.63 -4.48
N VAL A 71 -4.41 -0.40 -5.30
CA VAL A 71 -5.14 -0.36 -6.57
C VAL A 71 -6.17 -1.48 -6.59
N TRP A 72 -7.43 -1.12 -6.87
CA TRP A 72 -8.52 -2.07 -7.01
C TRP A 72 -8.49 -2.72 -8.39
N LYS A 73 -9.11 -3.87 -8.51
CA LYS A 73 -9.13 -4.60 -9.78
C LYS A 73 -9.79 -3.84 -10.93
N ASN A 74 -10.63 -2.85 -10.60
CA ASN A 74 -11.22 -1.98 -11.63
C ASN A 74 -10.31 -0.82 -12.04
N GLY A 75 -9.09 -0.76 -11.48
CA GLY A 75 -8.13 0.28 -11.76
C GLY A 75 -8.19 1.49 -10.84
N GLY A 76 -9.15 1.54 -9.92
CA GLY A 76 -9.27 2.66 -8.98
C GLY A 76 -8.14 2.67 -7.96
N ILE A 77 -7.65 3.87 -7.65
CA ILE A 77 -6.56 4.07 -6.68
C ILE A 77 -7.16 4.70 -5.45
N GLU A 78 -7.04 4.02 -4.32
CA GLU A 78 -7.63 4.47 -3.07
C GLU A 78 -6.67 4.33 -1.91
N ILE A 79 -6.99 5.03 -0.82
CA ILE A 79 -6.27 4.88 0.45
C ILE A 79 -6.57 3.48 0.98
N PRO A 80 -5.57 2.75 1.48
CA PRO A 80 -5.82 1.43 2.10
C PRO A 80 -6.80 1.52 3.26
N ALA A 81 -7.39 0.39 3.62
CA ALA A 81 -8.35 0.32 4.72
C ALA A 81 -7.74 0.85 6.02
N MET A 82 -8.57 1.47 6.87
CA MET A 82 -8.14 2.07 8.12
C MET A 82 -7.39 1.07 9.01
N HIS A 83 -7.83 -0.18 9.08
CA HIS A 83 -7.16 -1.18 9.90
C HIS A 83 -5.74 -1.47 9.42
N PHE A 84 -5.48 -1.38 8.11
CA PHE A 84 -4.14 -1.55 7.57
C PHE A 84 -3.25 -0.35 7.95
N LEU A 85 -3.78 0.85 7.85
CA LEU A 85 -3.04 2.06 8.25
C LEU A 85 -2.68 2.00 9.73
N LYS A 86 -3.57 1.51 10.57
CA LYS A 86 -3.29 1.34 12.00
C LYS A 86 -2.20 0.30 12.24
N LEU A 87 -2.25 -0.83 11.52
CA LEU A 87 -1.23 -1.87 11.63
C LEU A 87 0.15 -1.35 11.21
N ILE A 88 0.21 -0.59 10.13
CA ILE A 88 1.45 0.03 9.65
C ILE A 88 2.02 0.96 10.72
N LEU A 89 1.17 1.79 11.32
CA LEU A 89 1.60 2.74 12.34
C LEU A 89 2.07 2.03 13.61
N GLU A 90 1.42 0.93 13.99
CA GLU A 90 1.83 0.13 15.13
C GLU A 90 3.16 -0.55 14.88
N ALA A 91 3.43 -0.98 13.64
CA ALA A 91 4.68 -1.62 13.29
C ALA A 91 5.87 -0.67 13.45
N ASP A 92 5.68 0.60 13.13
CA ASP A 92 6.72 1.62 13.25
C ASP A 92 6.07 3.00 13.30
N PRO A 93 6.22 3.77 14.39
CA PRO A 93 5.65 5.12 14.50
C PRO A 93 6.11 6.08 13.42
N LYS A 94 7.28 5.85 12.82
CA LYS A 94 7.77 6.66 11.71
C LYS A 94 6.84 6.60 10.51
N ASN A 95 6.01 5.58 10.42
CA ASN A 95 5.06 5.41 9.33
C ASN A 95 3.93 6.45 9.33
N ALA A 96 3.86 7.30 10.36
CA ALA A 96 2.97 8.46 10.33
C ALA A 96 3.25 9.34 9.10
N LYS A 97 4.47 9.32 8.59
CA LYS A 97 4.90 10.12 7.44
C LYS A 97 4.89 9.35 6.11
N THR A 98 4.44 8.09 6.12
CA THR A 98 4.35 7.29 4.90
C THR A 98 3.46 8.01 3.87
N CYS A 99 3.91 8.06 2.61
CA CYS A 99 3.14 8.65 1.52
C CYS A 99 2.17 7.65 0.93
N LEU A 100 0.92 8.06 0.79
CA LEU A 100 -0.14 7.25 0.19
C LEU A 100 -0.57 7.88 -1.14
N ALA A 101 -0.94 7.04 -2.11
CA ALA A 101 -1.46 7.51 -3.38
C ALA A 101 -2.98 7.57 -3.33
N VAL A 102 -3.55 8.64 -3.87
CA VAL A 102 -5.00 8.76 -4.05
C VAL A 102 -5.27 9.29 -5.46
N GLU A 103 -6.45 8.99 -5.96
CA GLU A 103 -6.88 9.51 -7.26
C GLU A 103 -7.55 10.87 -7.04
N GLY A 104 -6.96 11.91 -7.64
CA GLY A 104 -7.48 13.27 -7.53
C GLY A 104 -8.01 13.77 -8.87
N GLU A 105 -8.48 15.01 -8.90
CA GLU A 105 -9.04 15.61 -10.11
C GLU A 105 -8.03 15.72 -11.25
N ASN A 106 -6.78 15.93 -10.93
CA ASN A 106 -5.71 16.13 -11.92
C ASN A 106 -4.74 14.94 -11.98
N GLY A 107 -5.19 13.77 -11.57
CA GLY A 107 -4.39 12.56 -11.57
C GLY A 107 -4.05 12.09 -10.17
N ILE A 108 -2.90 11.42 -10.02
CA ILE A 108 -2.50 10.83 -8.76
C ILE A 108 -1.98 11.91 -7.82
N GLU A 109 -2.50 11.93 -6.59
CA GLU A 109 -2.08 12.86 -5.55
C GLU A 109 -1.47 12.11 -4.38
N GLU A 110 -0.64 12.79 -3.61
CA GLU A 110 -0.01 12.25 -2.42
C GLU A 110 -0.79 12.64 -1.18
N ARG A 111 -0.85 11.71 -0.21
CA ARG A 111 -1.36 11.99 1.13
C ARG A 111 -0.41 11.39 2.14
N VAL A 112 -0.24 12.04 3.27
CA VAL A 112 0.56 11.50 4.37
C VAL A 112 -0.35 10.64 5.24
N LEU A 113 0.15 9.48 5.68
CA LEU A 113 -0.66 8.51 6.43
C LEU A 113 -1.39 9.15 7.62
N GLU A 114 -0.69 9.92 8.44
CA GLU A 114 -1.30 10.55 9.63
C GLU A 114 -2.45 11.50 9.27
N ALA A 115 -2.42 12.10 8.09
CA ALA A 115 -3.48 12.99 7.63
C ALA A 115 -4.74 12.22 7.20
N CYS A 116 -4.65 10.91 7.02
CA CYS A 116 -5.74 10.06 6.60
C CYS A 116 -6.42 9.33 7.76
N MET A 117 -5.97 9.57 8.98
CA MET A 117 -6.48 8.88 10.16
C MET A 117 -7.32 9.83 11.07
#